data_e0e5adee7351f039bb19fb903181c187
#
_entry.id   e0e5adee7351f039bb19fb903181c187
#
_cell.length_a   1.000
_cell.length_b   1.000
_cell.length_c   1.000
_cell.angle_alpha   90.00
_cell.angle_beta   90.00
_cell.angle_gamma   90.00
#
_symmetry.space_group_name_H-M   'P 1'
#
loop_
_entity.id
_entity.type
_entity.pdbx_description
1 polymer ?
#
loop_
_entity_poly.entity_id
_entity_poly.type
_entity_poly.pdbx_seq_one_letter_code
_entity_poly.pdbx_strand_id
1 'polypeptide(L)'
;PKIKAEATSFSFIIPGKVNIPSDNQPHRILIASSSKEAKLDYYAAPKLSRHAHLRAGLKNPFPFPIFSGQMSIFLDERFVNTTSVDKQILPDEDMSLSLGIDEGIKIEKKLLKKFTEYSGVFSKDTQINYEYAIDIVSSKDKEIGINIRDNFPVSKNEQIKVVLESPQKGDAKTSDDGIISWDLRLKPNEKRTLKIKFKVEYPKDLKITGLE
;
A
#
# COMPACT_ATOMS: atom_id res chain seq x y z
N PRO A 1 6.11 -2.39 32.77
CA PRO A 1 4.85 -2.46 33.49
C PRO A 1 4.49 -3.92 33.82
N LYS A 2 3.82 -4.15 34.94
CA LYS A 2 3.12 -5.41 35.15
C LYS A 2 1.74 -5.29 34.50
N ILE A 3 1.36 -6.29 33.71
CA ILE A 3 0.08 -6.29 33.03
C ILE A 3 -0.82 -7.27 33.77
N LYS A 4 -2.03 -6.84 34.08
CA LYS A 4 -3.07 -7.69 34.60
C LYS A 4 -4.18 -7.74 33.55
N ALA A 5 -4.31 -8.87 32.87
CA ALA A 5 -5.44 -9.12 32.01
C ALA A 5 -6.65 -9.50 32.89
N GLU A 6 -7.75 -8.81 32.70
CA GLU A 6 -9.03 -9.10 33.29
C GLU A 6 -9.98 -9.61 32.19
N ALA A 7 -11.12 -10.16 32.52
CA ALA A 7 -11.99 -10.83 31.55
C ALA A 7 -12.39 -9.93 30.34
N THR A 8 -12.45 -8.61 30.55
CA THR A 8 -12.91 -7.64 29.54
C THR A 8 -12.03 -6.38 29.46
N SER A 9 -10.89 -6.33 30.19
CA SER A 9 -10.05 -5.14 30.27
C SER A 9 -8.58 -5.47 30.51
N PHE A 10 -7.71 -4.49 30.27
CA PHE A 10 -6.29 -4.56 30.59
C PHE A 10 -5.94 -3.45 31.59
N SER A 11 -5.30 -3.84 32.69
CA SER A 11 -4.74 -2.89 33.64
C SER A 11 -3.21 -2.85 33.53
N PHE A 12 -2.65 -1.65 33.42
CA PHE A 12 -1.21 -1.42 33.36
C PHE A 12 -0.73 -0.88 34.71
N ILE A 13 0.09 -1.66 35.40
CA ILE A 13 0.74 -1.22 36.62
C ILE A 13 2.10 -0.63 36.26
N ILE A 14 2.19 0.70 36.31
CA ILE A 14 3.43 1.43 36.02
C ILE A 14 4.30 1.42 37.29
N PRO A 15 5.57 0.95 37.21
CA PRO A 15 6.46 0.99 38.34
C PRO A 15 6.86 2.45 38.65
N GLY A 16 6.72 2.85 39.92
CA GLY A 16 7.06 4.19 40.39
C GLY A 16 5.86 5.10 40.62
N LYS A 17 6.12 6.23 41.24
CA LYS A 17 5.12 7.28 41.45
C LYS A 17 5.23 8.29 40.32
N VAL A 18 4.12 8.61 39.69
CA VAL A 18 4.03 9.67 38.69
C VAL A 18 3.28 10.84 39.31
N ASN A 19 3.85 12.02 39.23
CA ASN A 19 3.19 13.25 39.68
C ASN A 19 2.32 13.79 38.50
N ILE A 20 1.02 13.87 38.72
CA ILE A 20 0.08 14.44 37.73
C ILE A 20 -0.43 15.75 38.35
N PRO A 21 -0.04 16.92 37.80
CA PRO A 21 -0.56 18.20 38.28
C PRO A 21 -2.08 18.29 38.07
N SER A 22 -2.74 18.97 38.98
CA SER A 22 -4.19 19.27 38.86
C SER A 22 -4.39 20.60 38.14
N ASP A 23 -4.02 20.63 36.83
CA ASP A 23 -3.97 21.83 36.01
C ASP A 23 -4.98 21.81 34.84
N ASN A 24 -5.87 20.83 34.86
CA ASN A 24 -6.87 20.60 33.80
C ASN A 24 -6.27 20.42 32.38
N GLN A 25 -5.00 19.94 32.30
CA GLN A 25 -4.32 19.64 31.06
C GLN A 25 -4.16 18.12 30.87
N PRO A 26 -4.14 17.61 29.61
CA PRO A 26 -3.85 16.21 29.36
C PRO A 26 -2.35 15.91 29.58
N HIS A 27 -2.04 14.94 30.41
CA HIS A 27 -0.68 14.50 30.71
C HIS A 27 -0.38 13.16 30.06
N ARG A 28 0.76 13.07 29.35
CA ARG A 28 1.24 11.83 28.76
C ARG A 28 2.13 11.08 29.72
N ILE A 29 1.83 9.81 29.96
CA ILE A 29 2.61 8.94 30.84
C ILE A 29 3.14 7.77 30.00
N LEU A 30 4.46 7.53 30.10
CA LEU A 30 5.08 6.38 29.44
C LEU A 30 4.66 5.09 30.13
N ILE A 31 3.93 4.24 29.44
CA ILE A 31 3.50 2.92 29.93
C ILE A 31 4.59 1.89 29.69
N ALA A 32 5.10 1.82 28.46
CA ALA A 32 6.13 0.87 28.05
C ALA A 32 6.98 1.43 26.91
N SER A 33 8.21 0.94 26.79
CA SER A 33 9.06 1.14 25.63
C SER A 33 9.66 -0.19 25.19
N SER A 34 9.92 -0.36 23.90
CA SER A 34 10.57 -1.52 23.33
C SER A 34 11.41 -1.11 22.13
N SER A 35 12.45 -1.88 21.85
CA SER A 35 13.28 -1.74 20.64
C SER A 35 13.21 -3.03 19.86
N LYS A 36 12.89 -2.95 18.58
CA LYS A 36 12.83 -4.08 17.64
C LYS A 36 13.37 -3.66 16.29
N GLU A 37 13.99 -4.59 15.60
CA GLU A 37 14.35 -4.42 14.20
C GLU A 37 13.09 -4.35 13.35
N ALA A 38 13.08 -3.42 12.39
CA ALA A 38 12.03 -3.26 11.42
C ALA A 38 12.56 -3.51 10.00
N LYS A 39 11.76 -4.18 9.18
CA LYS A 39 12.07 -4.34 7.77
C LYS A 39 11.59 -3.09 7.03
N LEU A 40 12.54 -2.38 6.41
CA LEU A 40 12.22 -1.22 5.59
C LEU A 40 11.96 -1.66 4.15
N ASP A 41 10.87 -1.21 3.58
CA ASP A 41 10.52 -1.36 2.18
C ASP A 41 9.78 -0.12 1.66
N TYR A 42 9.68 -0.02 0.33
CA TYR A 42 8.92 1.04 -0.32
C TYR A 42 7.60 0.49 -0.85
N TYR A 43 6.61 1.36 -0.88
CA TYR A 43 5.30 1.08 -1.46
C TYR A 43 4.86 2.23 -2.36
N ALA A 44 4.26 1.92 -3.49
CA ALA A 44 3.62 2.92 -4.33
C ALA A 44 2.38 2.37 -5.04
N ALA A 45 1.40 3.25 -5.23
CA ALA A 45 0.20 3.01 -6.02
C ALA A 45 0.07 4.10 -7.09
N PRO A 46 0.68 3.93 -8.28
CA PRO A 46 0.80 4.99 -9.29
C PRO A 46 -0.53 5.54 -9.79
N LYS A 47 -1.60 4.76 -9.73
CA LYS A 47 -2.96 5.23 -10.03
C LYS A 47 -3.44 6.29 -9.05
N LEU A 48 -3.00 6.25 -7.79
CA LEU A 48 -3.46 7.14 -6.72
C LEU A 48 -2.47 8.28 -6.46
N SER A 49 -1.17 8.01 -6.55
CA SER A 49 -0.11 8.96 -6.23
C SER A 49 1.17 8.65 -6.98
N ARG A 50 1.93 9.70 -7.36
CA ARG A 50 3.25 9.59 -8.00
C ARG A 50 4.38 9.34 -7.00
N HIS A 51 4.05 9.20 -5.73
CA HIS A 51 5.05 9.12 -4.67
C HIS A 51 5.27 7.69 -4.21
N ALA A 52 6.53 7.37 -3.91
CA ALA A 52 6.90 6.20 -3.15
C ALA A 52 6.90 6.53 -1.65
N HIS A 53 6.31 5.66 -0.86
CA HIS A 53 6.25 5.78 0.59
C HIS A 53 7.20 4.77 1.22
N LEU A 54 8.07 5.23 2.09
CA LEU A 54 8.89 4.35 2.92
C LEU A 54 8.01 3.76 4.02
N ARG A 55 8.11 2.45 4.24
CA ARG A 55 7.40 1.72 5.30
C ARG A 55 8.36 0.95 6.18
N ALA A 56 8.01 0.85 7.44
CA ALA A 56 8.63 -0.06 8.39
C ALA A 56 7.65 -1.18 8.74
N GLY A 57 7.98 -2.41 8.34
CA GLY A 57 7.25 -3.61 8.75
C GLY A 57 7.88 -4.18 10.01
N LEU A 58 7.10 -4.40 11.06
CA LEU A 58 7.53 -5.01 12.32
C LEU A 58 6.35 -5.75 12.94
N LYS A 59 6.65 -6.54 13.97
CA LYS A 59 5.61 -7.15 14.81
C LYS A 59 5.39 -6.31 16.05
N ASN A 60 4.16 -6.32 16.57
CA ASN A 60 3.89 -5.69 17.86
C ASN A 60 4.90 -6.23 18.90
N PRO A 61 5.81 -5.37 19.41
CA PRO A 61 6.89 -5.81 20.27
C PRO A 61 6.48 -6.01 21.74
N PHE A 62 5.25 -5.66 22.07
CA PHE A 62 4.75 -5.72 23.42
C PHE A 62 4.03 -7.03 23.71
N PRO A 63 4.09 -7.56 24.96
CA PRO A 63 3.31 -8.73 25.37
C PRO A 63 1.83 -8.40 25.60
N PHE A 64 1.35 -7.27 25.11
CA PHE A 64 -0.01 -6.78 25.21
C PHE A 64 -0.44 -6.10 23.93
N PRO A 65 -1.75 -5.98 23.69
CA PRO A 65 -2.25 -5.32 22.49
C PRO A 65 -1.90 -3.82 22.46
N ILE A 66 -1.56 -3.33 21.26
CA ILE A 66 -1.58 -1.90 20.97
C ILE A 66 -3.03 -1.54 20.65
N PHE A 67 -3.61 -0.62 21.43
CA PHE A 67 -4.98 -0.20 21.26
C PHE A 67 -5.12 0.84 20.13
N SER A 68 -6.34 0.99 19.64
CA SER A 68 -6.67 2.05 18.69
C SER A 68 -6.36 3.44 19.27
N GLY A 69 -5.83 4.32 18.45
CA GLY A 69 -5.45 5.66 18.86
C GLY A 69 -4.49 6.33 17.90
N GLN A 70 -4.09 7.55 18.24
CA GLN A 70 -3.11 8.29 17.46
C GLN A 70 -1.68 7.81 17.73
N MET A 71 -0.90 7.64 16.66
CA MET A 71 0.51 7.27 16.71
C MET A 71 1.35 8.35 16.03
N SER A 72 2.27 8.95 16.75
CA SER A 72 3.27 9.85 16.17
C SER A 72 4.51 9.08 15.77
N ILE A 73 4.97 9.29 14.54
CA ILE A 73 6.11 8.59 13.95
C ILE A 73 7.27 9.56 13.83
N PHE A 74 8.44 9.12 14.27
CA PHE A 74 9.71 9.84 14.17
C PHE A 74 10.73 8.98 13.44
N LEU A 75 11.54 9.58 12.57
CA LEU A 75 12.69 8.98 11.89
C LEU A 75 13.92 9.83 12.20
N ASP A 76 14.96 9.24 12.74
CA ASP A 76 16.19 9.94 13.16
C ASP A 76 15.87 11.20 14.01
N GLU A 77 15.04 11.02 15.04
CA GLU A 77 14.57 12.06 15.97
C GLU A 77 13.72 13.18 15.33
N ARG A 78 13.45 13.11 14.04
CA ARG A 78 12.59 14.06 13.32
C ARG A 78 11.16 13.53 13.23
N PHE A 79 10.20 14.38 13.57
CA PHE A 79 8.80 14.07 13.36
C PHE A 79 8.52 13.89 11.85
N VAL A 80 7.91 12.78 11.50
CA VAL A 80 7.56 12.44 10.12
C VAL A 80 6.07 12.55 9.88
N ASN A 81 5.28 11.90 10.72
CA ASN A 81 3.84 11.78 10.49
C ASN A 81 3.09 11.44 11.77
N THR A 82 1.79 11.72 11.76
CA THR A 82 0.83 11.15 12.70
C THR A 82 -0.12 10.25 11.92
N THR A 83 -0.30 9.04 12.37
CA THR A 83 -1.26 8.07 11.82
C THR A 83 -2.19 7.59 12.91
N SER A 84 -3.30 6.97 12.55
CA SER A 84 -4.17 6.28 13.49
C SER A 84 -3.93 4.77 13.44
N VAL A 85 -4.00 4.16 14.59
CA VAL A 85 -4.18 2.73 14.74
C VAL A 85 -5.68 2.49 14.81
N ASP A 86 -6.27 2.03 13.70
CA ASP A 86 -7.73 1.95 13.57
C ASP A 86 -8.31 0.69 14.25
N LYS A 87 -7.50 -0.33 14.42
CA LYS A 87 -7.85 -1.57 15.09
C LYS A 87 -6.79 -1.98 16.11
N GLN A 88 -7.20 -2.74 17.10
CA GLN A 88 -6.29 -3.35 18.05
C GLN A 88 -5.27 -4.25 17.31
N ILE A 89 -3.98 -4.14 17.68
CA ILE A 89 -2.89 -4.98 17.15
C ILE A 89 -2.44 -5.91 18.28
N LEU A 90 -2.66 -7.21 18.11
CA LEU A 90 -2.33 -8.20 19.11
C LEU A 90 -0.81 -8.40 19.27
N PRO A 91 -0.34 -8.98 20.39
CA PRO A 91 1.07 -9.38 20.52
C PRO A 91 1.54 -10.24 19.34
N ASP A 92 2.75 -9.96 18.85
CA ASP A 92 3.36 -10.62 17.69
C ASP A 92 2.58 -10.50 16.34
N GLU A 93 1.49 -9.73 16.30
CA GLU A 93 0.78 -9.40 15.07
C GLU A 93 1.62 -8.44 14.22
N ASP A 94 1.64 -8.69 12.88
CA ASP A 94 2.35 -7.85 11.94
C ASP A 94 1.70 -6.46 11.81
N MET A 95 2.52 -5.43 11.84
CA MET A 95 2.13 -4.04 11.65
C MET A 95 3.05 -3.33 10.66
N SER A 96 2.52 -2.35 9.95
CA SER A 96 3.27 -1.54 9.01
C SER A 96 3.09 -0.06 9.31
N LEU A 97 4.20 0.65 9.45
CA LEU A 97 4.23 2.08 9.72
C LEU A 97 4.69 2.84 8.47
N SER A 98 3.95 3.87 8.09
CA SER A 98 4.37 4.77 7.01
C SER A 98 5.38 5.79 7.56
N LEU A 99 6.59 5.75 7.02
CA LEU A 99 7.68 6.67 7.36
C LEU A 99 7.74 7.89 6.42
N GLY A 100 6.66 8.15 5.68
CA GLY A 100 6.54 9.30 4.80
C GLY A 100 6.94 9.03 3.35
N ILE A 101 6.96 10.12 2.57
CA ILE A 101 7.30 10.10 1.14
C ILE A 101 8.82 10.16 0.99
N ASP A 102 9.33 9.41 0.04
CA ASP A 102 10.74 9.48 -0.38
C ASP A 102 10.85 10.00 -1.81
N GLU A 103 11.29 11.24 -1.96
CA GLU A 103 11.43 11.91 -3.25
C GLU A 103 12.60 11.37 -4.11
N GLY A 104 13.46 10.55 -3.53
CA GLY A 104 14.53 9.84 -4.25
C GLY A 104 14.01 8.74 -5.19
N ILE A 105 12.70 8.46 -5.16
CA ILE A 105 12.05 7.50 -6.05
C ILE A 105 10.92 8.20 -6.79
N LYS A 106 11.08 8.37 -8.10
CA LYS A 106 10.06 8.97 -8.99
C LYS A 106 9.28 7.87 -9.69
N ILE A 107 7.96 8.02 -9.68
CA ILE A 107 7.05 7.06 -10.32
C ILE A 107 6.06 7.82 -11.17
N GLU A 108 5.90 7.38 -12.42
CA GLU A 108 4.98 7.99 -13.36
C GLU A 108 4.22 6.93 -14.14
N LYS A 109 2.88 6.99 -14.09
CA LYS A 109 2.00 6.17 -14.92
C LYS A 109 1.56 6.95 -16.13
N LYS A 110 1.70 6.36 -17.32
CA LYS A 110 1.34 6.94 -18.61
C LYS A 110 0.44 6.01 -19.39
N LEU A 111 -0.61 6.55 -19.97
CA LEU A 111 -1.38 5.86 -21.02
C LEU A 111 -0.58 5.94 -22.30
N LEU A 112 -0.13 4.79 -22.81
CA LEU A 112 0.63 4.71 -24.07
C LEU A 112 -0.30 4.57 -25.27
N LYS A 113 -1.32 3.71 -25.14
CA LYS A 113 -2.28 3.43 -26.21
C LYS A 113 -3.67 3.19 -25.65
N LYS A 114 -4.66 3.73 -26.37
CA LYS A 114 -6.08 3.44 -26.21
C LYS A 114 -6.69 3.44 -27.59
N PHE A 115 -7.16 2.30 -28.06
CA PHE A 115 -7.79 2.20 -29.38
C PHE A 115 -8.92 1.18 -29.37
N THR A 116 -9.89 1.42 -30.25
CA THR A 116 -11.05 0.56 -30.40
C THR A 116 -10.90 -0.27 -31.67
N GLU A 117 -11.12 -1.55 -31.56
CA GLU A 117 -11.19 -2.49 -32.67
C GLU A 117 -12.63 -3.03 -32.80
N TYR A 118 -13.04 -3.24 -34.03
CA TYR A 118 -14.29 -3.94 -34.34
C TYR A 118 -13.92 -5.31 -34.89
N SER A 119 -14.25 -6.35 -34.16
CA SER A 119 -13.86 -7.72 -34.51
C SER A 119 -14.72 -8.24 -35.67
N GLY A 120 -14.21 -8.12 -36.94
CA GLY A 120 -14.78 -8.70 -38.15
C GLY A 120 -15.94 -7.92 -38.77
N VAL A 121 -16.20 -8.23 -40.07
CA VAL A 121 -17.23 -7.57 -40.89
C VAL A 121 -18.66 -7.82 -40.37
N PHE A 122 -18.86 -8.83 -39.56
CA PHE A 122 -20.16 -9.23 -38.96
C PHE A 122 -20.17 -9.26 -37.45
N SER A 123 -19.10 -8.79 -36.79
CA SER A 123 -19.03 -8.81 -35.30
C SER A 123 -19.94 -7.75 -34.72
N LYS A 124 -20.76 -8.16 -33.74
CA LYS A 124 -21.59 -7.27 -32.93
C LYS A 124 -20.85 -6.71 -31.74
N ASP A 125 -19.56 -7.07 -31.55
CA ASP A 125 -18.79 -6.74 -30.37
C ASP A 125 -17.79 -5.62 -30.64
N THR A 126 -17.58 -4.81 -29.61
CA THR A 126 -16.58 -3.75 -29.54
C THR A 126 -15.47 -4.20 -28.61
N GLN A 127 -14.22 -4.04 -29.06
CA GLN A 127 -13.03 -4.29 -28.24
C GLN A 127 -12.28 -2.98 -28.03
N ILE A 128 -12.00 -2.63 -26.78
CA ILE A 128 -11.14 -1.50 -26.44
C ILE A 128 -9.86 -2.04 -25.82
N ASN A 129 -8.74 -1.63 -26.40
CA ASN A 129 -7.40 -2.01 -25.97
C ASN A 129 -6.74 -0.87 -25.20
N TYR A 130 -6.13 -1.18 -24.06
CA TYR A 130 -5.40 -0.24 -23.21
C TYR A 130 -3.97 -0.72 -23.01
N GLU A 131 -3.02 0.20 -23.15
CA GLU A 131 -1.62 -0.02 -22.79
C GLU A 131 -1.12 1.12 -21.93
N TYR A 132 -0.68 0.81 -20.70
CA TYR A 132 -0.05 1.74 -19.77
C TYR A 132 1.41 1.35 -19.54
N ALA A 133 2.25 2.36 -19.27
CA ALA A 133 3.57 2.19 -18.70
C ALA A 133 3.61 2.82 -17.30
N ILE A 134 4.34 2.17 -16.39
CA ILE A 134 4.73 2.72 -15.09
C ILE A 134 6.24 2.83 -15.11
N ASP A 135 6.73 4.07 -15.24
CA ASP A 135 8.15 4.38 -15.20
C ASP A 135 8.57 4.61 -13.76
N ILE A 136 9.60 3.89 -13.30
CA ILE A 136 10.16 3.97 -11.96
C ILE A 136 11.61 4.39 -12.11
N VAL A 137 12.01 5.46 -11.43
CA VAL A 137 13.39 5.95 -11.39
C VAL A 137 13.82 6.05 -9.94
N SER A 138 14.82 5.25 -9.56
CA SER A 138 15.47 5.32 -8.25
C SER A 138 16.75 6.13 -8.34
N SER A 139 16.94 7.10 -7.45
CA SER A 139 18.21 7.81 -7.24
C SER A 139 18.94 7.36 -5.98
N LYS A 140 18.57 6.19 -5.45
CA LYS A 140 19.22 5.61 -4.26
C LYS A 140 20.58 5.05 -4.63
N ASP A 141 21.53 5.18 -3.71
CA ASP A 141 22.90 4.68 -3.80
C ASP A 141 23.06 3.19 -3.43
N LYS A 142 21.97 2.58 -2.92
CA LYS A 142 21.90 1.16 -2.53
C LYS A 142 20.67 0.48 -3.13
N GLU A 143 20.72 -0.85 -3.17
CA GLU A 143 19.58 -1.66 -3.57
C GLU A 143 18.41 -1.46 -2.59
N ILE A 144 17.21 -1.31 -3.14
CA ILE A 144 15.97 -1.15 -2.37
C ILE A 144 14.90 -2.14 -2.81
N GLY A 145 14.07 -2.56 -1.85
CA GLY A 145 12.83 -3.28 -2.14
C GLY A 145 11.68 -2.31 -2.32
N ILE A 146 10.88 -2.49 -3.36
CA ILE A 146 9.66 -1.71 -3.59
C ILE A 146 8.51 -2.59 -4.05
N ASN A 147 7.35 -2.42 -3.41
CA ASN A 147 6.10 -3.01 -3.85
C ASN A 147 5.29 -1.96 -4.63
N ILE A 148 5.04 -2.24 -5.91
CA ILE A 148 4.21 -1.41 -6.77
C ILE A 148 2.84 -2.08 -6.88
N ARG A 149 1.77 -1.32 -6.64
CA ARG A 149 0.39 -1.79 -6.85
C ARG A 149 -0.35 -0.91 -7.82
N ASP A 150 -1.03 -1.54 -8.75
CA ASP A 150 -1.96 -0.89 -9.67
C ASP A 150 -3.16 -1.82 -9.89
N ASN A 151 -4.08 -1.46 -10.76
CA ASN A 151 -5.22 -2.31 -11.07
C ASN A 151 -5.63 -2.21 -12.54
N PHE A 152 -6.28 -3.26 -13.02
CA PHE A 152 -7.07 -3.28 -14.24
C PHE A 152 -8.55 -3.49 -13.88
N PRO A 153 -9.49 -3.10 -14.77
CA PRO A 153 -10.91 -3.27 -14.48
C PRO A 153 -11.29 -4.74 -14.42
N VAL A 154 -12.26 -5.06 -13.57
CA VAL A 154 -12.94 -6.37 -13.55
C VAL A 154 -14.42 -6.15 -13.76
N SER A 155 -15.09 -7.08 -14.44
CA SER A 155 -16.53 -7.00 -14.70
C SER A 155 -17.27 -8.09 -13.95
N LYS A 156 -18.43 -7.72 -13.38
CA LYS A 156 -19.42 -8.66 -12.85
C LYS A 156 -20.52 -8.96 -13.86
N ASN A 157 -20.52 -8.29 -15.03
CA ASN A 157 -21.47 -8.52 -16.11
C ASN A 157 -20.88 -9.54 -17.08
N GLU A 158 -21.56 -10.64 -17.30
CA GLU A 158 -21.15 -11.74 -18.18
C GLU A 158 -20.95 -11.31 -19.65
N GLN A 159 -21.64 -10.24 -20.09
CA GLN A 159 -21.51 -9.69 -21.43
C GLN A 159 -20.23 -8.83 -21.61
N ILE A 160 -19.54 -8.50 -20.53
CA ILE A 160 -18.32 -7.68 -20.56
C ILE A 160 -17.13 -8.57 -20.17
N LYS A 161 -16.28 -8.85 -21.12
CA LYS A 161 -15.08 -9.64 -20.92
C LYS A 161 -13.86 -8.74 -20.80
N VAL A 162 -13.13 -8.86 -19.72
CA VAL A 162 -11.85 -8.18 -19.51
C VAL A 162 -10.73 -9.22 -19.53
N VAL A 163 -9.71 -8.98 -20.35
CA VAL A 163 -8.57 -9.88 -20.49
C VAL A 163 -7.30 -9.09 -20.20
N LEU A 164 -6.59 -9.46 -19.14
CA LEU A 164 -5.25 -8.94 -18.85
C LEU A 164 -4.24 -9.65 -19.76
N GLU A 165 -3.48 -8.87 -20.54
CA GLU A 165 -2.45 -9.36 -21.46
C GLU A 165 -1.03 -9.15 -20.91
N SER A 166 -0.82 -8.10 -20.10
CA SER A 166 0.42 -7.83 -19.37
C SER A 166 0.10 -7.22 -18.02
N PRO A 167 0.79 -7.61 -16.93
CA PRO A 167 1.90 -8.57 -16.86
C PRO A 167 1.47 -10.01 -17.18
N GLN A 168 2.42 -10.83 -17.63
CA GLN A 168 2.21 -12.26 -17.79
C GLN A 168 2.15 -12.96 -16.43
N LYS A 169 1.60 -14.19 -16.43
CA LYS A 169 1.55 -14.99 -15.20
C LYS A 169 2.97 -15.27 -14.70
N GLY A 170 3.27 -14.85 -13.47
CA GLY A 170 4.58 -14.97 -12.85
C GLY A 170 5.39 -13.67 -12.79
N ASP A 171 5.10 -12.68 -13.66
CA ASP A 171 5.77 -11.37 -13.62
C ASP A 171 5.24 -10.47 -12.49
N ALA A 172 3.99 -10.70 -12.08
CA ALA A 172 3.32 -10.01 -10.98
C ALA A 172 2.29 -10.94 -10.31
N LYS A 173 1.88 -10.58 -9.11
CA LYS A 173 0.73 -11.18 -8.45
C LYS A 173 -0.52 -10.44 -8.88
N THR A 174 -1.56 -11.18 -9.25
CA THR A 174 -2.89 -10.62 -9.57
C THR A 174 -3.93 -11.22 -8.66
N SER A 175 -4.93 -10.43 -8.27
CA SER A 175 -6.08 -10.86 -7.47
C SER A 175 -7.39 -10.79 -8.28
N ASP A 176 -8.43 -11.45 -7.80
CA ASP A 176 -9.73 -11.54 -8.47
C ASP A 176 -10.45 -10.18 -8.57
N ASP A 177 -10.10 -9.24 -7.70
CA ASP A 177 -10.57 -7.84 -7.73
C ASP A 177 -9.76 -6.93 -8.67
N GLY A 178 -8.87 -7.53 -9.47
CA GLY A 178 -8.11 -6.83 -10.51
C GLY A 178 -6.87 -6.09 -10.03
N ILE A 179 -6.43 -6.31 -8.79
CA ILE A 179 -5.19 -5.69 -8.29
C ILE A 179 -3.98 -6.43 -8.86
N ILE A 180 -3.02 -5.67 -9.36
CA ILE A 180 -1.72 -6.14 -9.82
C ILE A 180 -0.67 -5.66 -8.82
N SER A 181 0.20 -6.55 -8.35
CA SER A 181 1.25 -6.25 -7.38
C SER A 181 2.60 -6.81 -7.85
N TRP A 182 3.59 -5.93 -7.97
CA TRP A 182 4.98 -6.27 -8.26
C TRP A 182 5.83 -6.07 -7.02
N ASP A 183 6.54 -7.12 -6.60
CA ASP A 183 7.57 -7.05 -5.57
C ASP A 183 8.93 -6.96 -6.26
N LEU A 184 9.50 -5.75 -6.31
CA LEU A 184 10.71 -5.45 -7.07
C LEU A 184 11.90 -5.20 -6.16
N ARG A 185 13.10 -5.54 -6.66
CA ARG A 185 14.37 -5.05 -6.16
C ARG A 185 14.96 -4.11 -7.22
N LEU A 186 15.24 -2.88 -6.83
CA LEU A 186 15.88 -1.89 -7.69
C LEU A 186 17.32 -1.73 -7.26
N LYS A 187 18.24 -1.86 -8.22
CA LYS A 187 19.67 -1.59 -8.03
C LYS A 187 19.90 -0.08 -7.84
N PRO A 188 21.08 0.32 -7.36
CA PRO A 188 21.45 1.75 -7.30
C PRO A 188 21.21 2.45 -8.62
N ASN A 189 20.55 3.61 -8.59
CA ASN A 189 20.24 4.46 -9.73
C ASN A 189 19.52 3.77 -10.90
N GLU A 190 18.75 2.72 -10.61
CA GLU A 190 18.02 1.95 -11.63
C GLU A 190 16.80 2.71 -12.15
N LYS A 191 16.59 2.54 -13.47
CA LYS A 191 15.34 2.89 -14.15
C LYS A 191 14.64 1.61 -14.60
N ARG A 192 13.35 1.50 -14.31
CA ARG A 192 12.53 0.33 -14.69
C ARG A 192 11.17 0.77 -15.18
N THR A 193 10.69 0.09 -16.23
CA THR A 193 9.33 0.31 -16.75
C THR A 193 8.53 -0.97 -16.61
N LEU A 194 7.37 -0.87 -15.98
CA LEU A 194 6.36 -1.93 -15.94
C LEU A 194 5.29 -1.62 -16.98
N LYS A 195 4.69 -2.66 -17.55
CA LYS A 195 3.61 -2.52 -18.54
C LYS A 195 2.33 -3.14 -18.00
N ILE A 196 1.21 -2.48 -18.26
CA ILE A 196 -0.13 -3.02 -18.06
C ILE A 196 -0.82 -2.97 -19.42
N LYS A 197 -1.24 -4.13 -19.91
CA LYS A 197 -2.07 -4.25 -21.12
C LYS A 197 -3.30 -5.05 -20.80
N PHE A 198 -4.44 -4.53 -21.16
CA PHE A 198 -5.69 -5.26 -21.08
C PHE A 198 -6.63 -4.83 -22.20
N LYS A 199 -7.55 -5.71 -22.51
CA LYS A 199 -8.64 -5.45 -23.45
C LYS A 199 -9.98 -5.67 -22.79
N VAL A 200 -10.96 -4.90 -23.23
CA VAL A 200 -12.34 -4.98 -22.79
C VAL A 200 -13.21 -5.25 -24.02
N GLU A 201 -13.91 -6.39 -24.04
CA GLU A 201 -14.80 -6.83 -25.09
C GLU A 201 -16.25 -6.74 -24.60
N TYR A 202 -17.15 -6.17 -25.39
CA TYR A 202 -18.56 -6.00 -25.04
C TYR A 202 -19.44 -5.77 -26.27
N PRO A 203 -20.77 -6.08 -26.23
CA PRO A 203 -21.71 -5.81 -27.30
C PRO A 203 -21.83 -4.31 -27.63
N LYS A 204 -21.97 -3.93 -28.90
CA LYS A 204 -22.02 -2.52 -29.37
C LYS A 204 -23.14 -1.69 -28.75
N ASP A 205 -24.24 -2.32 -28.42
CA ASP A 205 -25.44 -1.71 -27.83
C ASP A 205 -25.31 -1.47 -26.31
N LEU A 206 -24.26 -2.01 -25.69
CA LEU A 206 -23.99 -1.82 -24.28
C LEU A 206 -23.14 -0.56 -24.05
N LYS A 207 -23.62 0.35 -23.21
CA LYS A 207 -22.81 1.48 -22.73
C LYS A 207 -22.04 1.06 -21.48
N ILE A 208 -20.72 1.16 -21.54
CA ILE A 208 -19.86 0.89 -20.39
C ILE A 208 -19.29 2.18 -19.80
N THR A 209 -19.12 2.19 -18.47
CA THR A 209 -18.55 3.29 -17.70
C THR A 209 -17.49 2.76 -16.74
N GLY A 210 -16.61 3.63 -16.21
CA GLY A 210 -15.63 3.23 -15.17
C GLY A 210 -14.37 2.57 -15.73
N LEU A 211 -14.01 2.81 -16.98
CA LEU A 211 -12.76 2.31 -17.58
C LEU A 211 -11.56 3.28 -17.41
N GLU A 212 -11.78 4.45 -16.82
CA GLU A 212 -10.75 5.49 -16.61
C GLU A 212 -10.30 5.56 -15.16
#